data_df2b4942e19000cc962c92c07869312f
#
_entry.id   df2b4942e19000cc962c92c07869312f
#
_cell.length_a   1.000
_cell.length_b   1.000
_cell.length_c   1.000
_cell.angle_alpha   90.00
_cell.angle_beta   90.00
_cell.angle_gamma   90.00
#
_symmetry.space_group_name_H-M   'P 1'
#
loop_
_entity.id
_entity.type
_entity.pdbx_description
1 polymer ?
#
loop_
_entity_poly.entity_id
_entity_poly.type
_entity_poly.pdbx_seq_one_letter_code
_entity_poly.pdbx_strand_id
1 'polypeptide(L)'
;MLGQMEKLRSTCVDICTNLWNNPESGGNEQKSADMIRELLHHEGFVIVNEEHLPHAFYAEYGSGKPVIAVLGEYDALPGLSQKCQITKEPVTPGAAGHGCGHNLLGAGAVTGAIMIKRFLEQEGIPGTLRFYGCPEEELLSGKVKMAYYHMFDGCDMALSWHPMSANMIYDEGYLASASAKFYFKGKTSHAAFAPERGRSALDAVELMSVGANYLREHVVDKARIHYTTDSGGFSPNIVPDKASAWYFTRAPHISDVKDILRRLTLVAKGAAMMTETEVETKIEYGCCDMVSEKSFADLTWKNLQEVGTPTYTEEEMEFARPVSYTHLTLPTIA
;
A
#
# COMPACT_ATOMS: atom_id res chain seq x y z
N MET A 1 11.68 0.16 -30.28
CA MET A 1 11.04 -0.04 -28.97
C MET A 1 9.53 -0.30 -29.10
N LEU A 2 8.72 0.59 -29.68
CA LEU A 2 7.25 0.40 -29.81
C LEU A 2 6.83 -0.90 -30.53
N GLY A 3 7.54 -1.34 -31.58
CA GLY A 3 7.29 -2.63 -32.24
C GLY A 3 7.58 -3.87 -31.40
N GLN A 4 8.37 -3.76 -30.34
CA GLN A 4 8.58 -4.83 -29.36
C GLN A 4 7.47 -4.86 -28.29
N MET A 5 6.88 -3.69 -27.98
CA MET A 5 5.71 -3.61 -27.10
C MET A 5 4.55 -4.44 -27.65
N GLU A 6 4.27 -4.31 -28.93
CA GLU A 6 3.16 -5.06 -29.55
C GLU A 6 3.35 -6.58 -29.44
N LYS A 7 4.60 -7.06 -29.51
CA LYS A 7 4.92 -8.48 -29.31
C LYS A 7 4.71 -8.96 -27.87
N LEU A 8 4.74 -8.06 -26.90
CA LEU A 8 4.53 -8.36 -25.48
C LEU A 8 3.10 -8.06 -24.99
N ARG A 9 2.25 -7.55 -25.88
CA ARG A 9 0.87 -7.20 -25.54
C ARG A 9 0.10 -8.39 -24.95
N SER A 10 0.15 -9.56 -25.59
CA SER A 10 -0.51 -10.77 -25.08
C SER A 10 0.03 -11.15 -23.71
N THR A 11 1.35 -11.14 -23.53
CA THR A 11 1.99 -11.45 -22.24
C THR A 11 1.51 -10.49 -21.15
N CYS A 12 1.45 -9.17 -21.44
CA CYS A 12 0.95 -8.18 -20.49
C CYS A 12 -0.52 -8.44 -20.10
N VAL A 13 -1.36 -8.70 -21.09
CA VAL A 13 -2.79 -9.01 -20.88
C VAL A 13 -2.95 -10.31 -20.07
N ASP A 14 -2.17 -11.35 -20.38
CA ASP A 14 -2.21 -12.63 -19.66
C ASP A 14 -1.83 -12.48 -18.19
N ILE A 15 -0.74 -11.73 -17.87
CA ILE A 15 -0.35 -11.42 -16.50
C ILE A 15 -1.48 -10.67 -15.78
N CYS A 16 -1.96 -9.58 -16.38
CA CYS A 16 -3.02 -8.74 -15.81
C CYS A 16 -4.30 -9.54 -15.51
N THR A 17 -4.71 -10.37 -16.48
CA THR A 17 -5.93 -11.22 -16.36
C THR A 17 -5.74 -12.32 -15.33
N ASN A 18 -4.54 -12.91 -15.24
CA ASN A 18 -4.24 -13.93 -14.24
C ASN A 18 -4.31 -13.36 -12.82
N LEU A 19 -3.66 -12.21 -12.57
CA LEU A 19 -3.73 -11.51 -11.29
C LEU A 19 -5.18 -11.13 -10.94
N TRP A 20 -5.95 -10.59 -11.89
CA TRP A 20 -7.36 -10.23 -11.69
C TRP A 20 -8.22 -11.43 -11.28
N ASN A 21 -8.02 -12.57 -11.91
CA ASN A 21 -8.82 -13.79 -11.67
C ASN A 21 -8.39 -14.55 -10.41
N ASN A 22 -7.18 -14.30 -9.90
CA ASN A 22 -6.61 -14.98 -8.73
C ASN A 22 -6.11 -13.95 -7.70
N PRO A 23 -6.95 -13.02 -7.23
CA PRO A 23 -6.51 -11.95 -6.35
C PRO A 23 -6.07 -12.49 -4.99
N GLU A 24 -4.88 -12.11 -4.56
CA GLU A 24 -4.29 -12.46 -3.27
C GLU A 24 -4.07 -11.20 -2.44
N SER A 25 -4.56 -11.18 -1.21
CA SER A 25 -4.36 -10.03 -0.31
C SER A 25 -2.95 -9.97 0.24
N GLY A 26 -2.52 -8.78 0.64
CA GLY A 26 -1.19 -8.55 1.21
C GLY A 26 -0.78 -9.57 2.28
N GLY A 27 0.42 -10.12 2.13
CA GLY A 27 0.98 -11.21 2.93
C GLY A 27 0.61 -12.63 2.44
N ASN A 28 -0.19 -12.77 1.38
CA ASN A 28 -0.62 -14.06 0.82
C ASN A 28 -0.38 -14.17 -0.69
N GLU A 29 0.50 -13.38 -1.27
CA GLU A 29 0.71 -13.22 -2.73
C GLU A 29 1.58 -14.31 -3.35
N GLN A 30 1.51 -15.55 -2.85
CA GLN A 30 2.40 -16.64 -3.27
C GLN A 30 2.28 -16.95 -4.76
N LYS A 31 1.06 -17.12 -5.28
CA LYS A 31 0.85 -17.50 -6.68
C LYS A 31 1.21 -16.35 -7.63
N SER A 32 0.88 -15.13 -7.24
CA SER A 32 1.22 -13.92 -7.98
C SER A 32 2.73 -13.75 -8.10
N ALA A 33 3.44 -13.88 -6.98
CA ALA A 33 4.90 -13.78 -6.95
C ALA A 33 5.57 -14.90 -7.76
N ASP A 34 5.11 -16.15 -7.61
CA ASP A 34 5.69 -17.30 -8.31
C ASP A 34 5.49 -17.21 -9.82
N MET A 35 4.30 -16.83 -10.27
CA MET A 35 4.02 -16.60 -11.70
C MET A 35 4.97 -15.57 -12.30
N ILE A 36 5.19 -14.45 -11.61
CA ILE A 36 6.08 -13.38 -12.07
C ILE A 36 7.54 -13.84 -12.05
N ARG A 37 7.98 -14.54 -11.00
CA ARG A 37 9.34 -15.13 -10.92
C ARG A 37 9.62 -16.08 -12.06
N GLU A 38 8.71 -17.01 -12.33
CA GLU A 38 8.84 -17.99 -13.40
C GLU A 38 8.96 -17.31 -14.77
N LEU A 39 8.10 -16.32 -15.04
CA LEU A 39 8.16 -15.57 -16.29
C LEU A 39 9.49 -14.85 -16.46
N LEU A 40 9.94 -14.11 -15.45
CA LEU A 40 11.21 -13.38 -15.53
C LEU A 40 12.42 -14.30 -15.60
N HIS A 41 12.39 -15.44 -14.94
CA HIS A 41 13.41 -16.47 -15.08
C HIS A 41 13.47 -17.02 -16.51
N HIS A 42 12.32 -17.33 -17.14
CA HIS A 42 12.24 -17.75 -18.54
C HIS A 42 12.73 -16.66 -19.51
N GLU A 43 12.53 -15.41 -19.18
CA GLU A 43 13.08 -14.27 -19.93
C GLU A 43 14.59 -14.05 -19.67
N GLY A 44 15.24 -14.87 -18.84
CA GLY A 44 16.68 -14.84 -18.61
C GLY A 44 17.15 -13.90 -17.50
N PHE A 45 16.26 -13.50 -16.61
CA PHE A 45 16.64 -12.80 -15.38
C PHE A 45 17.12 -13.79 -14.32
N VAL A 46 18.05 -13.35 -13.47
CA VAL A 46 18.47 -14.08 -12.27
C VAL A 46 17.54 -13.67 -11.11
N ILE A 47 16.85 -14.63 -10.52
CA ILE A 47 15.92 -14.37 -9.41
C ILE A 47 16.66 -14.41 -8.08
N VAL A 48 16.47 -13.37 -7.27
CA VAL A 48 17.00 -13.26 -5.90
C VAL A 48 15.82 -13.09 -4.94
N ASN A 49 15.66 -14.05 -4.04
CA ASN A 49 14.59 -14.06 -3.05
C ASN A 49 15.08 -13.52 -1.70
N GLU A 50 14.14 -13.02 -0.89
CA GLU A 50 14.39 -12.65 0.51
C GLU A 50 13.77 -13.69 1.44
N GLU A 51 14.58 -14.30 2.30
CA GLU A 51 14.16 -15.39 3.18
C GLU A 51 13.04 -14.98 4.15
N HIS A 52 13.09 -13.74 4.66
CA HIS A 52 12.12 -13.23 5.64
C HIS A 52 10.86 -12.61 5.01
N LEU A 53 10.84 -12.49 3.67
CA LEU A 53 9.73 -11.94 2.89
C LEU A 53 9.47 -12.86 1.69
N PRO A 54 8.78 -13.99 1.86
CA PRO A 54 8.69 -15.04 0.85
C PRO A 54 8.03 -14.60 -0.47
N HIS A 55 7.25 -13.52 -0.43
CA HIS A 55 6.61 -12.98 -1.63
C HIS A 55 7.38 -11.83 -2.26
N ALA A 56 8.40 -11.26 -1.57
CA ALA A 56 9.29 -10.25 -2.12
C ALA A 56 10.48 -10.89 -2.82
N PHE A 57 10.92 -10.30 -3.92
CA PHE A 57 12.10 -10.72 -4.67
C PHE A 57 12.58 -9.59 -5.57
N TYR A 58 13.78 -9.72 -6.11
CA TYR A 58 14.13 -9.00 -7.31
C TYR A 58 14.66 -9.94 -8.39
N ALA A 59 14.47 -9.53 -9.64
CA ALA A 59 14.97 -10.22 -10.82
C ALA A 59 16.00 -9.31 -11.50
N GLU A 60 17.22 -9.78 -11.64
CA GLU A 60 18.36 -8.99 -12.14
C GLU A 60 18.79 -9.43 -13.52
N TYR A 61 19.10 -8.46 -14.37
CA TYR A 61 19.69 -8.67 -15.69
C TYR A 61 20.81 -7.66 -15.95
N GLY A 62 21.88 -8.11 -16.62
CA GLY A 62 23.03 -7.28 -16.97
C GLY A 62 24.06 -7.18 -15.83
N SER A 63 24.98 -6.23 -15.94
CA SER A 63 26.01 -6.02 -14.92
C SER A 63 26.59 -4.60 -15.00
N GLY A 64 27.12 -4.14 -13.88
CA GLY A 64 27.73 -2.80 -13.77
C GLY A 64 26.71 -1.70 -13.51
N LYS A 65 27.18 -0.47 -13.68
CA LYS A 65 26.41 0.76 -13.44
C LYS A 65 25.90 1.38 -14.75
N PRO A 66 24.75 2.08 -14.73
CA PRO A 66 23.86 2.29 -13.58
C PRO A 66 23.05 1.03 -13.22
N VAL A 67 22.55 0.94 -11.97
CA VAL A 67 21.58 -0.04 -11.54
C VAL A 67 20.21 0.62 -11.50
N ILE A 68 19.32 0.22 -12.41
CA ILE A 68 17.98 0.80 -12.56
C ILE A 68 16.95 -0.20 -12.03
N ALA A 69 16.10 0.25 -11.13
CA ALA A 69 15.03 -0.53 -10.57
C ALA A 69 13.66 -0.20 -11.21
N VAL A 70 12.86 -1.24 -11.48
CA VAL A 70 11.45 -1.15 -11.83
C VAL A 70 10.66 -1.87 -10.73
N LEU A 71 9.70 -1.18 -10.12
CA LEU A 71 8.92 -1.72 -9.01
C LEU A 71 7.55 -2.20 -9.52
N GLY A 72 7.15 -3.41 -9.16
CA GLY A 72 5.84 -3.98 -9.48
C GLY A 72 5.13 -4.49 -8.23
N GLU A 73 3.89 -4.07 -8.04
CA GLU A 73 2.98 -4.50 -6.98
C GLU A 73 1.96 -5.47 -7.54
N TYR A 74 1.43 -6.38 -6.72
CA TYR A 74 0.48 -7.40 -7.16
C TYR A 74 -0.47 -7.90 -6.06
N ASP A 75 -0.49 -7.25 -4.90
CA ASP A 75 -1.44 -7.54 -3.83
C ASP A 75 -2.83 -6.94 -4.13
N ALA A 76 -3.86 -7.56 -3.56
CA ALA A 76 -5.26 -7.18 -3.73
C ALA A 76 -5.88 -6.76 -2.39
N LEU A 77 -6.95 -5.99 -2.46
CA LEU A 77 -7.71 -5.50 -1.31
C LEU A 77 -8.73 -6.53 -0.82
N PRO A 78 -8.82 -6.77 0.50
CA PRO A 78 -9.86 -7.63 1.07
C PRO A 78 -11.28 -7.12 0.78
N GLY A 79 -12.21 -8.03 0.50
CA GLY A 79 -13.63 -7.70 0.33
C GLY A 79 -14.01 -7.02 -0.99
N LEU A 80 -13.06 -6.86 -1.91
CA LEU A 80 -13.26 -6.16 -3.19
C LEU A 80 -13.38 -7.08 -4.39
N SER A 81 -13.73 -8.36 -4.19
CA SER A 81 -14.03 -9.26 -5.30
C SER A 81 -15.07 -8.66 -6.23
N GLN A 82 -14.78 -8.61 -7.54
CA GLN A 82 -15.61 -7.91 -8.51
C GLN A 82 -15.56 -8.61 -9.88
N LYS A 83 -16.71 -8.74 -10.51
CA LYS A 83 -16.80 -9.12 -11.93
C LYS A 83 -16.35 -7.96 -12.83
N CYS A 84 -15.79 -8.28 -14.00
CA CYS A 84 -15.44 -7.27 -15.00
C CYS A 84 -16.73 -6.77 -15.69
N GLN A 85 -17.40 -5.81 -15.05
CA GLN A 85 -18.68 -5.23 -15.51
C GLN A 85 -18.94 -3.87 -14.84
N ILE A 86 -19.90 -3.11 -15.36
CA ILE A 86 -20.23 -1.76 -14.87
C ILE A 86 -21.02 -1.72 -13.55
N THR A 87 -21.58 -2.85 -13.12
CA THR A 87 -22.34 -2.95 -11.87
C THR A 87 -21.52 -3.64 -10.79
N LYS A 88 -21.69 -3.20 -9.55
CA LYS A 88 -21.02 -3.82 -8.40
C LYS A 88 -21.61 -5.21 -8.15
N GLU A 89 -20.85 -6.25 -8.46
CA GLU A 89 -21.22 -7.63 -8.23
C GLU A 89 -19.97 -8.47 -7.96
N PRO A 90 -19.80 -9.02 -6.75
CA PRO A 90 -18.65 -9.83 -6.42
C PRO A 90 -18.66 -11.17 -7.17
N VAL A 91 -17.49 -11.65 -7.60
CA VAL A 91 -17.34 -13.04 -8.06
C VAL A 91 -17.55 -13.98 -6.86
N THR A 92 -16.90 -13.67 -5.74
CA THR A 92 -17.07 -14.38 -4.46
C THR A 92 -17.27 -13.35 -3.36
N PRO A 93 -18.42 -13.31 -2.70
CA PRO A 93 -18.69 -12.35 -1.63
C PRO A 93 -17.63 -12.40 -0.52
N GLY A 94 -17.08 -11.24 -0.16
CA GLY A 94 -16.06 -11.12 0.90
C GLY A 94 -14.63 -11.48 0.49
N ALA A 95 -14.42 -12.04 -0.71
CA ALA A 95 -13.08 -12.34 -1.21
C ALA A 95 -12.32 -11.08 -1.64
N ALA A 96 -11.00 -11.21 -1.81
CA ALA A 96 -10.14 -10.14 -2.29
C ALA A 96 -10.43 -9.78 -3.76
N GLY A 97 -10.01 -8.57 -4.17
CA GLY A 97 -10.09 -8.10 -5.54
C GLY A 97 -9.16 -6.90 -5.80
N HIS A 98 -8.78 -6.71 -7.05
CA HIS A 98 -7.84 -5.65 -7.45
C HIS A 98 -8.53 -4.28 -7.59
N GLY A 99 -9.01 -3.74 -6.47
CA GLY A 99 -9.64 -2.41 -6.43
C GLY A 99 -8.65 -1.24 -6.60
N CYS A 100 -7.37 -1.46 -6.30
CA CYS A 100 -6.29 -0.48 -6.48
C CYS A 100 -5.58 -0.60 -7.84
N GLY A 101 -5.86 -1.65 -8.62
CA GLY A 101 -5.28 -1.85 -9.95
C GLY A 101 -3.86 -2.42 -9.96
N HIS A 102 -3.41 -3.07 -8.88
CA HIS A 102 -2.09 -3.70 -8.81
C HIS A 102 -1.91 -4.83 -9.84
N ASN A 103 -2.98 -5.43 -10.33
CA ASN A 103 -2.93 -6.34 -11.49
C ASN A 103 -2.42 -5.65 -12.76
N LEU A 104 -2.82 -4.39 -12.98
CA LEU A 104 -2.33 -3.57 -14.10
C LEU A 104 -0.89 -3.11 -13.83
N LEU A 105 -0.61 -2.64 -12.59
CA LEU A 105 0.68 -2.15 -12.17
C LEU A 105 1.74 -3.23 -12.33
N GLY A 106 1.51 -4.42 -11.76
CA GLY A 106 2.42 -5.57 -11.85
C GLY A 106 2.66 -6.00 -13.29
N ALA A 107 1.59 -6.17 -14.07
CA ALA A 107 1.70 -6.55 -15.49
C ALA A 107 2.52 -5.54 -16.31
N GLY A 108 2.24 -4.25 -16.15
CA GLY A 108 2.96 -3.18 -16.85
C GLY A 108 4.43 -3.10 -16.44
N ALA A 109 4.73 -3.21 -15.15
CA ALA A 109 6.09 -3.18 -14.63
C ALA A 109 6.93 -4.37 -15.11
N VAL A 110 6.38 -5.60 -15.05
CA VAL A 110 7.05 -6.82 -15.57
C VAL A 110 7.32 -6.68 -17.06
N THR A 111 6.32 -6.30 -17.84
CA THR A 111 6.44 -6.16 -19.29
C THR A 111 7.43 -5.06 -19.66
N GLY A 112 7.42 -3.95 -18.91
CA GLY A 112 8.41 -2.88 -19.05
C GLY A 112 9.83 -3.34 -18.78
N ALA A 113 10.05 -4.12 -17.73
CA ALA A 113 11.37 -4.70 -17.42
C ALA A 113 11.87 -5.63 -18.55
N ILE A 114 11.00 -6.50 -19.07
CA ILE A 114 11.34 -7.37 -20.22
C ILE A 114 11.70 -6.54 -21.45
N MET A 115 10.96 -5.47 -21.72
CA MET A 115 11.27 -4.56 -22.83
C MET A 115 12.63 -3.87 -22.67
N ILE A 116 12.91 -3.34 -21.48
CA ILE A 116 14.19 -2.69 -21.18
C ILE A 116 15.33 -3.70 -21.37
N LYS A 117 15.19 -4.92 -20.84
CA LYS A 117 16.17 -5.99 -21.03
C LYS A 117 16.46 -6.22 -22.50
N ARG A 118 15.43 -6.46 -23.32
CA ARG A 118 15.58 -6.71 -24.76
C ARG A 118 16.21 -5.51 -25.49
N PHE A 119 15.94 -4.29 -25.05
CA PHE A 119 16.57 -3.10 -25.60
C PHE A 119 18.05 -3.03 -25.24
N LEU A 120 18.43 -3.28 -23.98
CA LEU A 120 19.82 -3.34 -23.54
C LEU A 120 20.61 -4.39 -24.31
N GLU A 121 20.04 -5.57 -24.54
CA GLU A 121 20.64 -6.63 -25.37
C GLU A 121 20.87 -6.20 -26.82
N GLN A 122 19.84 -5.64 -27.44
CA GLN A 122 19.89 -5.23 -28.85
C GLN A 122 20.93 -4.15 -29.10
N GLU A 123 20.98 -3.17 -28.21
CA GLU A 123 21.86 -1.98 -28.36
C GLU A 123 23.26 -2.18 -27.72
N GLY A 124 23.48 -3.30 -27.01
CA GLY A 124 24.73 -3.56 -26.31
C GLY A 124 25.04 -2.53 -25.21
N ILE A 125 24.01 -1.97 -24.55
CA ILE A 125 24.16 -0.94 -23.52
C ILE A 125 24.50 -1.62 -22.20
N PRO A 126 25.63 -1.25 -21.55
CA PRO A 126 25.99 -1.78 -20.24
C PRO A 126 25.11 -1.19 -19.13
N GLY A 127 24.94 -1.94 -18.06
CA GLY A 127 24.18 -1.55 -16.86
C GLY A 127 23.44 -2.73 -16.28
N THR A 128 22.83 -2.52 -15.14
CA THR A 128 22.04 -3.53 -14.42
C THR A 128 20.59 -3.07 -14.36
N LEU A 129 19.68 -3.96 -14.76
CA LEU A 129 18.25 -3.80 -14.59
C LEU A 129 17.77 -4.72 -13.47
N ARG A 130 17.04 -4.19 -12.51
CA ARG A 130 16.35 -4.96 -11.47
C ARG A 130 14.84 -4.72 -11.55
N PHE A 131 14.08 -5.78 -11.71
CA PHE A 131 12.66 -5.75 -11.41
C PHE A 131 12.46 -6.16 -9.95
N TYR A 132 11.71 -5.40 -9.19
CA TYR A 132 11.36 -5.72 -7.82
C TYR A 132 9.89 -6.13 -7.73
N GLY A 133 9.65 -7.36 -7.28
CA GLY A 133 8.33 -7.82 -6.88
C GLY A 133 8.04 -7.35 -5.46
N CYS A 134 7.10 -6.41 -5.33
CA CYS A 134 6.78 -5.71 -4.09
C CYS A 134 5.41 -6.18 -3.55
N PRO A 135 5.37 -7.10 -2.57
CA PRO A 135 4.13 -7.52 -1.90
C PRO A 135 3.69 -6.50 -0.85
N GLU A 136 2.50 -6.72 -0.26
CA GLU A 136 2.01 -6.02 0.94
C GLU A 136 1.96 -4.49 0.80
N GLU A 137 1.70 -3.95 -0.40
CA GLU A 137 1.60 -2.48 -0.55
C GLU A 137 0.39 -1.96 0.21
N GLU A 138 -0.76 -2.63 0.12
CA GLU A 138 -2.01 -2.26 0.79
C GLU A 138 -1.93 -2.36 2.32
N LEU A 139 -0.92 -3.05 2.84
CA LEU A 139 -0.58 -3.06 4.26
C LEU A 139 0.44 -1.97 4.63
N LEU A 140 0.96 -1.21 3.65
CA LEU A 140 2.03 -0.22 3.78
C LEU A 140 3.28 -0.80 4.46
N SER A 141 3.56 -2.08 4.28
CA SER A 141 4.62 -2.80 4.98
C SER A 141 5.67 -3.42 4.05
N GLY A 142 5.30 -3.85 2.85
CA GLY A 142 6.17 -4.63 1.98
C GLY A 142 7.48 -3.92 1.63
N LYS A 143 7.42 -2.77 0.95
CA LYS A 143 8.62 -2.02 0.56
C LYS A 143 9.42 -1.51 1.77
N VAL A 144 8.77 -1.24 2.90
CA VAL A 144 9.44 -0.87 4.16
C VAL A 144 10.28 -2.02 4.67
N LYS A 145 9.73 -3.25 4.68
CA LYS A 145 10.47 -4.47 5.04
C LYS A 145 11.58 -4.76 4.04
N MET A 146 11.31 -4.63 2.73
CA MET A 146 12.33 -4.79 1.68
C MET A 146 13.51 -3.83 1.89
N ALA A 147 13.24 -2.57 2.24
CA ALA A 147 14.29 -1.60 2.58
C ALA A 147 15.03 -1.99 3.87
N TYR A 148 14.34 -2.48 4.88
CA TYR A 148 14.96 -2.98 6.11
C TYR A 148 15.90 -4.16 5.87
N TYR A 149 15.56 -5.05 4.93
CA TYR A 149 16.40 -6.18 4.52
C TYR A 149 17.39 -5.81 3.40
N HIS A 150 17.64 -4.53 3.15
CA HIS A 150 18.64 -4.04 2.21
C HIS A 150 18.44 -4.47 0.75
N MET A 151 17.23 -4.87 0.36
CA MET A 151 16.96 -5.33 -1.01
C MET A 151 17.20 -4.25 -2.07
N PHE A 152 17.01 -2.97 -1.73
CA PHE A 152 17.21 -1.84 -2.65
C PHE A 152 18.66 -1.32 -2.70
N ASP A 153 19.55 -1.91 -1.89
CA ASP A 153 20.93 -1.42 -1.83
C ASP A 153 21.61 -1.52 -3.20
N GLY A 154 22.39 -0.49 -3.50
CA GLY A 154 23.12 -0.39 -4.76
C GLY A 154 22.31 0.06 -5.98
N CYS A 155 21.00 0.28 -5.87
CA CYS A 155 20.22 0.93 -6.92
C CYS A 155 20.59 2.41 -7.05
N ASP A 156 20.76 2.86 -8.29
CA ASP A 156 21.05 4.27 -8.59
C ASP A 156 19.75 5.07 -8.80
N MET A 157 18.71 4.41 -9.30
CA MET A 157 17.37 4.98 -9.48
C MET A 157 16.29 3.92 -9.46
N ALA A 158 15.07 4.31 -9.13
CA ALA A 158 13.89 3.45 -9.16
C ALA A 158 12.72 4.14 -9.85
N LEU A 159 11.99 3.37 -10.64
CA LEU A 159 10.76 3.76 -11.31
C LEU A 159 9.60 2.91 -10.81
N SER A 160 8.50 3.55 -10.50
CA SER A 160 7.20 2.91 -10.31
C SER A 160 6.15 3.69 -11.08
N TRP A 161 5.00 3.06 -11.30
CA TRP A 161 3.83 3.73 -11.82
C TRP A 161 2.59 3.22 -11.07
N HIS A 162 1.50 3.95 -11.16
CA HIS A 162 0.25 3.52 -10.54
C HIS A 162 -0.93 3.87 -11.46
N PRO A 163 -1.88 2.97 -11.70
CA PRO A 163 -3.09 3.29 -12.44
C PRO A 163 -3.90 4.36 -11.68
N MET A 164 -4.21 5.45 -12.37
CA MET A 164 -4.92 6.60 -11.83
C MET A 164 -5.95 7.11 -12.84
N SER A 165 -6.75 8.09 -12.43
CA SER A 165 -7.73 8.75 -13.31
C SER A 165 -7.14 9.72 -14.32
N ALA A 166 -5.85 10.01 -14.25
CA ALA A 166 -5.14 10.91 -15.15
C ALA A 166 -3.72 10.40 -15.44
N ASN A 167 -3.22 10.68 -16.66
CA ASN A 167 -1.81 10.46 -17.01
C ASN A 167 -1.00 11.66 -16.55
N MET A 168 -0.17 11.48 -15.55
CA MET A 168 0.62 12.54 -14.93
C MET A 168 1.90 11.99 -14.32
N ILE A 169 2.85 12.86 -14.05
CA ILE A 169 3.97 12.56 -13.15
C ILE A 169 3.59 13.04 -11.76
N TYR A 170 3.67 12.15 -10.79
CA TYR A 170 3.40 12.48 -9.40
C TYR A 170 4.70 12.89 -8.72
N ASP A 171 4.97 14.19 -8.67
CA ASP A 171 6.21 14.78 -8.14
C ASP A 171 6.02 15.56 -6.83
N GLU A 172 4.79 15.63 -6.31
CA GLU A 172 4.50 16.31 -5.04
C GLU A 172 4.95 15.50 -3.80
N GLY A 173 5.27 14.23 -3.97
CA GLY A 173 5.61 13.32 -2.88
C GLY A 173 4.41 12.83 -2.07
N TYR A 174 4.62 11.77 -1.29
CA TYR A 174 3.63 11.23 -0.35
C TYR A 174 3.96 11.66 1.07
N LEU A 175 2.92 11.85 1.89
CA LEU A 175 3.09 12.10 3.31
C LEU A 175 3.71 10.88 3.99
N ALA A 176 4.61 11.11 4.93
CA ALA A 176 5.00 10.08 5.89
C ALA A 176 3.78 9.60 6.67
N SER A 177 3.76 8.34 7.05
CA SER A 177 2.63 7.72 7.74
C SER A 177 3.10 6.75 8.82
N ALA A 178 2.30 6.59 9.88
CA ALA A 178 2.42 5.50 10.83
C ALA A 178 1.05 5.03 11.30
N SER A 179 0.98 3.74 11.59
CA SER A 179 -0.20 3.07 12.14
C SER A 179 0.12 2.51 13.52
N ALA A 180 -0.76 2.74 14.48
CA ALA A 180 -0.62 2.22 15.83
C ALA A 180 -1.96 1.78 16.41
N LYS A 181 -1.95 0.67 17.13
CA LYS A 181 -3.06 0.20 17.95
C LYS A 181 -2.80 0.46 19.42
N PHE A 182 -3.84 0.89 20.10
CA PHE A 182 -3.83 1.16 21.55
C PHE A 182 -4.82 0.19 22.20
N TYR A 183 -4.28 -0.73 22.99
CA TYR A 183 -5.05 -1.76 23.70
C TYR A 183 -5.22 -1.34 25.14
N PHE A 184 -6.48 -1.13 25.56
CA PHE A 184 -6.82 -0.80 26.94
C PHE A 184 -7.31 -2.04 27.67
N LYS A 185 -6.85 -2.18 28.92
CA LYS A 185 -7.24 -3.25 29.83
C LYS A 185 -7.76 -2.65 31.12
N GLY A 186 -8.98 -2.93 31.42
CA GLY A 186 -9.70 -2.52 32.62
C GLY A 186 -10.12 -3.71 33.47
N LYS A 187 -11.29 -3.57 34.10
CA LYS A 187 -11.88 -4.58 35.00
C LYS A 187 -13.37 -4.66 34.74
N THR A 188 -13.86 -5.85 34.46
CA THR A 188 -15.28 -6.10 34.25
C THR A 188 -16.08 -6.05 35.55
N SER A 189 -17.34 -5.63 35.46
CA SER A 189 -18.36 -5.73 36.51
C SER A 189 -19.75 -5.65 35.89
N HIS A 190 -20.78 -5.95 36.68
CA HIS A 190 -22.16 -5.78 36.26
C HIS A 190 -22.53 -4.29 36.29
N ALA A 191 -22.81 -3.70 35.10
CA ALA A 191 -22.95 -2.26 34.96
C ALA A 191 -24.09 -1.61 35.78
N ALA A 192 -25.16 -2.36 36.09
CA ALA A 192 -26.27 -1.84 36.89
C ALA A 192 -26.18 -2.24 38.38
N PHE A 193 -25.50 -3.34 38.69
CA PHE A 193 -25.53 -3.89 40.06
C PHE A 193 -24.31 -3.46 40.90
N ALA A 194 -23.14 -3.38 40.27
CA ALA A 194 -21.89 -3.05 40.94
C ALA A 194 -20.92 -2.28 40.02
N PRO A 195 -21.37 -1.15 39.37
CA PRO A 195 -20.52 -0.39 38.44
C PRO A 195 -19.25 0.13 39.08
N GLU A 196 -19.28 0.46 40.37
CA GLU A 196 -18.13 0.98 41.13
C GLU A 196 -16.95 0.01 41.22
N ARG A 197 -17.18 -1.27 40.96
CA ARG A 197 -16.15 -2.32 40.95
C ARG A 197 -15.48 -2.50 39.59
N GLY A 198 -16.05 -1.90 38.52
CA GLY A 198 -15.52 -1.95 37.18
C GLY A 198 -14.51 -0.85 36.90
N ARG A 199 -13.74 -1.04 35.82
CA ARG A 199 -12.89 -0.04 35.18
C ARG A 199 -13.06 -0.22 33.67
N SER A 200 -13.70 0.75 33.03
CA SER A 200 -14.09 0.63 31.63
C SER A 200 -12.93 0.92 30.70
N ALA A 201 -12.50 -0.07 29.97
CA ALA A 201 -11.52 0.10 28.90
C ALA A 201 -12.09 0.91 27.72
N LEU A 202 -13.41 0.82 27.49
CA LEU A 202 -14.07 1.61 26.45
C LEU A 202 -14.07 3.10 26.77
N ASP A 203 -14.31 3.49 28.03
CA ASP A 203 -14.25 4.89 28.44
C ASP A 203 -12.84 5.46 28.21
N ALA A 204 -11.80 4.64 28.43
CA ALA A 204 -10.42 5.04 28.12
C ALA A 204 -10.21 5.28 26.62
N VAL A 205 -10.77 4.44 25.73
CA VAL A 205 -10.74 4.65 24.27
C VAL A 205 -11.46 5.95 23.91
N GLU A 206 -12.62 6.21 24.48
CA GLU A 206 -13.39 7.43 24.20
C GLU A 206 -12.63 8.69 24.67
N LEU A 207 -12.07 8.68 25.88
CA LEU A 207 -11.25 9.79 26.41
C LEU A 207 -9.97 10.00 25.59
N MET A 208 -9.33 8.92 25.13
CA MET A 208 -8.20 9.02 24.21
C MET A 208 -8.62 9.69 22.90
N SER A 209 -9.79 9.32 22.36
CA SER A 209 -10.30 9.87 21.12
C SER A 209 -10.62 11.37 21.24
N VAL A 210 -11.18 11.79 22.36
CA VAL A 210 -11.39 13.21 22.70
C VAL A 210 -10.03 13.94 22.78
N GLY A 211 -9.08 13.39 23.50
CA GLY A 211 -7.74 13.98 23.63
C GLY A 211 -7.00 14.06 22.28
N ALA A 212 -7.14 13.07 21.43
CA ALA A 212 -6.58 13.09 20.07
C ALA A 212 -7.22 14.19 19.20
N ASN A 213 -8.52 14.47 19.37
CA ASN A 213 -9.19 15.55 18.67
C ASN A 213 -8.67 16.92 19.09
N TYR A 214 -8.39 17.14 20.37
CA TYR A 214 -7.73 18.38 20.85
C TYR A 214 -6.28 18.48 20.35
N LEU A 215 -5.57 17.36 20.22
CA LEU A 215 -4.21 17.35 19.70
C LEU A 215 -4.12 17.87 18.26
N ARG A 216 -5.18 17.71 17.45
CA ARG A 216 -5.22 18.17 16.03
C ARG A 216 -4.96 19.65 15.85
N GLU A 217 -5.33 20.48 16.81
CA GLU A 217 -5.07 21.93 16.81
C GLU A 217 -3.58 22.27 16.96
N HIS A 218 -2.79 21.33 17.46
CA HIS A 218 -1.40 21.56 17.89
C HIS A 218 -0.40 20.71 17.13
N VAL A 219 -0.68 20.36 15.88
CA VAL A 219 0.19 19.66 14.94
C VAL A 219 0.40 20.50 13.68
N VAL A 220 1.35 20.13 12.83
CA VAL A 220 1.60 20.83 11.57
C VAL A 220 0.37 20.80 10.65
N ASP A 221 0.13 21.85 9.87
CA ASP A 221 -1.11 22.05 9.10
C ASP A 221 -1.50 20.89 8.19
N LYS A 222 -0.53 20.24 7.54
CA LYS A 222 -0.77 19.11 6.64
C LYS A 222 -0.89 17.77 7.36
N ALA A 223 -0.78 17.74 8.69
CA ALA A 223 -0.92 16.49 9.44
C ALA A 223 -2.37 15.97 9.43
N ARG A 224 -2.51 14.65 9.49
CA ARG A 224 -3.80 13.97 9.62
C ARG A 224 -3.71 12.92 10.71
N ILE A 225 -4.76 12.85 11.53
CA ILE A 225 -4.93 11.83 12.57
C ILE A 225 -6.29 11.20 12.33
N HIS A 226 -6.30 9.94 11.92
CA HIS A 226 -7.52 9.16 11.70
C HIS A 226 -7.60 8.06 12.73
N TYR A 227 -8.81 7.65 13.12
CA TYR A 227 -8.95 6.52 14.02
C TYR A 227 -10.30 5.83 13.88
N THR A 228 -10.33 4.61 14.36
CA THR A 228 -11.54 3.84 14.60
C THR A 228 -11.43 3.11 15.92
N THR A 229 -12.59 2.85 16.55
CA THR A 229 -12.66 1.89 17.64
C THR A 229 -12.59 0.49 17.03
N ASP A 230 -11.55 -0.25 17.35
CA ASP A 230 -11.27 -1.59 16.82
C ASP A 230 -12.04 -2.66 17.63
N SER A 231 -12.16 -2.46 18.97
CA SER A 231 -12.97 -3.26 19.87
C SER A 231 -13.49 -2.40 21.02
N GLY A 232 -14.76 -2.56 21.40
CA GLY A 232 -15.42 -1.75 22.43
C GLY A 232 -16.26 -2.53 23.45
N GLY A 233 -16.00 -3.84 23.62
CA GLY A 233 -16.83 -4.71 24.47
C GLY A 233 -17.91 -5.44 23.66
N PHE A 234 -18.82 -6.12 24.33
CA PHE A 234 -19.82 -6.98 23.68
C PHE A 234 -21.25 -6.83 24.21
N SER A 235 -21.45 -6.25 25.40
CA SER A 235 -22.80 -6.08 25.96
C SER A 235 -22.85 -4.87 26.90
N PRO A 236 -23.90 -3.99 26.80
CA PRO A 236 -23.97 -2.76 27.57
C PRO A 236 -24.22 -2.97 29.08
N ASN A 237 -24.64 -4.15 29.50
CA ASN A 237 -24.82 -4.49 30.92
C ASN A 237 -23.56 -5.01 31.61
N ILE A 238 -22.44 -5.04 30.89
CA ILE A 238 -21.13 -5.47 31.39
C ILE A 238 -20.13 -4.35 31.14
N VAL A 239 -19.44 -3.88 32.18
CA VAL A 239 -18.35 -2.93 32.05
C VAL A 239 -17.22 -3.57 31.22
N PRO A 240 -16.82 -3.00 30.07
CA PRO A 240 -15.80 -3.59 29.23
C PRO A 240 -14.42 -3.57 29.88
N ASP A 241 -13.82 -4.76 30.04
CA ASP A 241 -12.46 -4.89 30.57
C ASP A 241 -11.38 -4.85 29.46
N LYS A 242 -11.80 -4.90 28.18
CA LYS A 242 -10.93 -4.79 27.01
C LYS A 242 -11.58 -3.92 25.96
N ALA A 243 -10.81 -2.98 25.44
CA ALA A 243 -11.18 -2.20 24.28
C ALA A 243 -9.91 -1.78 23.55
N SER A 244 -10.01 -1.47 22.28
CA SER A 244 -8.89 -1.00 21.48
C SER A 244 -9.30 0.04 20.47
N ALA A 245 -8.36 0.94 20.15
CA ALA A 245 -8.48 1.91 19.09
C ALA A 245 -7.32 1.79 18.12
N TRP A 246 -7.59 1.96 16.85
CA TRP A 246 -6.61 1.93 15.77
C TRP A 246 -6.46 3.30 15.14
N TYR A 247 -5.24 3.83 15.15
CA TYR A 247 -4.89 5.16 14.70
C TYR A 247 -3.93 5.11 13.52
N PHE A 248 -4.20 6.01 12.55
CA PHE A 248 -3.28 6.39 11.50
C PHE A 248 -2.86 7.83 11.69
N THR A 249 -1.56 8.09 11.59
CA THR A 249 -0.99 9.45 11.60
C THR A 249 -0.26 9.70 10.30
N ARG A 250 -0.49 10.85 9.68
CA ARG A 250 0.20 11.29 8.46
C ARG A 250 0.71 12.71 8.64
N ALA A 251 1.89 13.00 8.11
CA ALA A 251 2.46 14.34 8.11
C ALA A 251 3.48 14.50 6.98
N PRO A 252 3.87 15.75 6.62
CA PRO A 252 4.84 15.99 5.55
C PRO A 252 6.16 15.25 5.74
N HIS A 253 6.64 15.12 6.97
CA HIS A 253 7.91 14.46 7.29
C HIS A 253 7.75 13.39 8.36
N ILE A 254 8.57 12.35 8.28
CA ILE A 254 8.58 11.26 9.26
C ILE A 254 8.90 11.75 10.69
N SER A 255 9.64 12.83 10.84
CA SER A 255 9.90 13.47 12.14
C SER A 255 8.62 13.96 12.80
N ASP A 256 7.70 14.56 12.01
CA ASP A 256 6.42 15.05 12.49
C ASP A 256 5.50 13.88 12.89
N VAL A 257 5.49 12.81 12.08
CA VAL A 257 4.73 11.59 12.39
C VAL A 257 5.21 10.97 13.71
N LYS A 258 6.52 10.89 13.91
CA LYS A 258 7.11 10.38 15.17
C LYS A 258 6.71 11.24 16.40
N ASP A 259 6.69 12.56 16.25
CA ASP A 259 6.25 13.45 17.35
C ASP A 259 4.76 13.29 17.64
N ILE A 260 3.92 13.26 16.59
CA ILE A 260 2.47 13.05 16.74
C ILE A 260 2.20 11.70 17.44
N LEU A 261 2.85 10.62 17.03
CA LEU A 261 2.67 9.31 17.61
C LEU A 261 3.12 9.27 19.09
N ARG A 262 4.25 9.90 19.42
CA ARG A 262 4.70 10.08 20.79
C ARG A 262 3.65 10.80 21.64
N ARG A 263 3.05 11.87 21.12
CA ARG A 263 2.01 12.67 21.79
C ARG A 263 0.70 11.91 21.92
N LEU A 264 0.28 11.16 20.91
CA LEU A 264 -0.87 10.23 21.00
C LEU A 264 -0.67 9.17 22.08
N THR A 265 0.55 8.65 22.20
CA THR A 265 0.89 7.71 23.27
C THR A 265 0.75 8.36 24.66
N LEU A 266 1.08 9.65 24.82
CA LEU A 266 0.85 10.38 26.07
C LEU A 266 -0.64 10.59 26.33
N VAL A 267 -1.42 10.91 25.30
CA VAL A 267 -2.90 11.01 25.39
C VAL A 267 -3.50 9.69 25.85
N ALA A 268 -3.08 8.56 25.26
CA ALA A 268 -3.52 7.24 25.67
C ALA A 268 -3.19 6.92 27.13
N LYS A 269 -1.97 7.23 27.57
CA LYS A 269 -1.57 7.09 28.99
C LYS A 269 -2.41 7.96 29.90
N GLY A 270 -2.69 9.22 29.52
CA GLY A 270 -3.58 10.11 30.25
C GLY A 270 -5.00 9.54 30.40
N ALA A 271 -5.57 9.02 29.30
CA ALA A 271 -6.88 8.38 29.31
C ALA A 271 -6.90 7.14 30.24
N ALA A 272 -5.87 6.32 30.19
CA ALA A 272 -5.73 5.15 31.04
C ALA A 272 -5.65 5.57 32.54
N MET A 273 -4.91 6.62 32.85
CA MET A 273 -4.85 7.17 34.23
C MET A 273 -6.21 7.67 34.72
N MET A 274 -6.96 8.37 33.87
CA MET A 274 -8.29 8.91 34.22
C MET A 274 -9.31 7.81 34.50
N THR A 275 -9.18 6.64 33.89
CA THR A 275 -10.12 5.51 34.01
C THR A 275 -9.57 4.39 34.90
N GLU A 276 -8.41 4.56 35.50
CA GLU A 276 -7.71 3.52 36.26
C GLU A 276 -7.55 2.21 35.48
N THR A 277 -7.25 2.32 34.18
CA THR A 277 -6.97 1.20 33.27
C THR A 277 -5.51 1.15 32.89
N GLU A 278 -5.07 0.09 32.21
CA GLU A 278 -3.74 -0.05 31.61
C GLU A 278 -3.82 0.17 30.10
N VAL A 279 -2.77 0.67 29.46
CA VAL A 279 -2.68 0.80 28.02
C VAL A 279 -1.37 0.25 27.47
N GLU A 280 -1.47 -0.56 26.42
CA GLU A 280 -0.36 -1.01 25.60
C GLU A 280 -0.48 -0.36 24.22
N THR A 281 0.64 0.15 23.69
CA THR A 281 0.72 0.73 22.34
C THR A 281 1.53 -0.19 21.45
N LYS A 282 0.94 -0.61 20.34
CA LYS A 282 1.63 -1.39 19.30
C LYS A 282 1.69 -0.61 18.01
N ILE A 283 2.90 -0.32 17.53
CA ILE A 283 3.11 0.25 16.20
C ILE A 283 3.00 -0.89 15.20
N GLU A 284 2.05 -0.79 14.25
CA GLU A 284 1.82 -1.81 13.24
C GLU A 284 2.75 -1.61 12.04
N TYR A 285 2.90 -0.37 11.56
CA TYR A 285 3.85 0.00 10.51
C TYR A 285 4.16 1.50 10.54
N GLY A 286 5.17 1.90 9.76
CA GLY A 286 5.47 3.30 9.46
C GLY A 286 6.31 3.41 8.20
N CYS A 287 6.04 4.44 7.40
CA CYS A 287 6.82 4.75 6.21
C CYS A 287 7.23 6.23 6.21
N CYS A 288 8.40 6.50 5.60
CA CYS A 288 8.88 7.85 5.39
C CYS A 288 8.08 8.57 4.30
N ASP A 289 8.19 9.88 4.27
CA ASP A 289 7.78 10.72 3.15
C ASP A 289 8.59 10.37 1.90
N MET A 290 7.96 10.51 0.74
CA MET A 290 8.63 10.35 -0.54
C MET A 290 9.31 11.66 -0.93
N VAL A 291 10.58 11.57 -1.26
CA VAL A 291 11.33 12.68 -1.85
C VAL A 291 11.40 12.48 -3.36
N SER A 292 10.77 13.38 -4.11
CA SER A 292 10.81 13.36 -5.57
C SER A 292 12.13 13.95 -6.09
N GLU A 293 12.72 13.29 -7.09
CA GLU A 293 13.89 13.82 -7.82
C GLU A 293 13.41 14.53 -9.09
N LYS A 294 13.46 15.87 -9.05
CA LYS A 294 12.88 16.72 -10.12
C LYS A 294 13.45 16.43 -11.50
N SER A 295 14.77 16.25 -11.62
CA SER A 295 15.40 16.02 -12.93
C SER A 295 14.92 14.72 -13.56
N PHE A 296 14.66 13.70 -12.73
CA PHE A 296 14.12 12.43 -13.15
C PHE A 296 12.63 12.50 -13.49
N ALA A 297 11.86 13.26 -12.71
CA ALA A 297 10.46 13.56 -13.01
C ALA A 297 10.31 14.30 -14.35
N ASP A 298 11.12 15.32 -14.61
CA ASP A 298 11.14 16.08 -15.87
C ASP A 298 11.50 15.18 -17.08
N LEU A 299 12.49 14.29 -16.91
CA LEU A 299 12.84 13.31 -17.95
C LEU A 299 11.71 12.32 -18.23
N THR A 300 11.09 11.80 -17.19
CA THR A 300 9.95 10.87 -17.29
C THR A 300 8.76 11.55 -17.96
N TRP A 301 8.48 12.80 -17.62
CA TRP A 301 7.44 13.61 -18.26
C TRP A 301 7.68 13.78 -19.75
N LYS A 302 8.91 14.15 -20.13
CA LYS A 302 9.30 14.26 -21.54
C LYS A 302 9.06 12.96 -22.30
N ASN A 303 9.48 11.83 -21.74
CA ASN A 303 9.30 10.52 -22.36
C ASN A 303 7.80 10.15 -22.47
N LEU A 304 6.99 10.47 -21.45
CA LEU A 304 5.55 10.26 -21.48
C LEU A 304 4.87 11.07 -22.59
N GLN A 305 5.31 12.31 -22.82
CA GLN A 305 4.82 13.14 -23.92
C GLN A 305 5.20 12.59 -25.30
N GLU A 306 6.42 12.05 -25.45
CA GLU A 306 6.89 11.42 -26.69
C GLU A 306 6.13 10.13 -27.04
N VAL A 307 5.84 9.32 -26.02
CA VAL A 307 5.04 8.07 -26.18
C VAL A 307 3.58 8.39 -26.44
N GLY A 308 3.06 9.44 -25.82
CA GLY A 308 1.67 9.85 -25.86
C GLY A 308 0.78 9.04 -24.93
N THR A 309 -0.48 9.42 -24.87
CA THR A 309 -1.50 8.74 -24.07
C THR A 309 -2.28 7.74 -24.90
N PRO A 310 -2.80 6.66 -24.32
CA PRO A 310 -3.71 5.76 -25.01
C PRO A 310 -4.94 6.53 -25.53
N THR A 311 -5.40 6.14 -26.71
CA THR A 311 -6.69 6.60 -27.26
C THR A 311 -7.74 5.54 -26.98
N TYR A 312 -8.87 5.97 -26.43
CA TYR A 312 -9.98 5.08 -26.09
C TYR A 312 -11.10 5.21 -27.14
N THR A 313 -11.74 4.10 -27.46
CA THR A 313 -12.95 4.09 -28.27
C THR A 313 -14.14 4.66 -27.50
N GLU A 314 -15.21 5.04 -28.21
CA GLU A 314 -16.44 5.51 -27.56
C GLU A 314 -17.05 4.42 -26.67
N GLU A 315 -17.00 3.15 -27.08
CA GLU A 315 -17.47 2.01 -26.31
C GLU A 315 -16.69 1.84 -24.99
N GLU A 316 -15.35 1.97 -25.01
CA GLU A 316 -14.50 1.92 -23.82
C GLU A 316 -14.81 3.10 -22.89
N MET A 317 -15.06 4.29 -23.43
CA MET A 317 -15.44 5.47 -22.65
C MET A 317 -16.84 5.33 -22.05
N GLU A 318 -17.79 4.73 -22.77
CA GLU A 318 -19.13 4.42 -22.23
C GLU A 318 -19.06 3.40 -21.11
N PHE A 319 -18.19 2.40 -21.20
CA PHE A 319 -17.93 1.45 -20.13
C PHE A 319 -17.29 2.15 -18.89
N ALA A 320 -16.32 3.02 -19.10
CA ALA A 320 -15.58 3.67 -18.02
C ALA A 320 -16.44 4.66 -17.20
N ARG A 321 -17.35 5.40 -17.82
CA ARG A 321 -18.16 6.42 -17.13
C ARG A 321 -18.95 5.90 -15.93
N PRO A 322 -19.77 4.82 -16.03
CA PRO A 322 -20.48 4.28 -14.88
C PRO A 322 -19.55 3.68 -13.82
N VAL A 323 -18.47 3.01 -14.26
CA VAL A 323 -17.49 2.37 -13.36
C VAL A 323 -16.79 3.42 -12.51
N SER A 324 -16.42 4.56 -13.09
CA SER A 324 -15.82 5.68 -12.36
C SER A 324 -16.68 6.19 -11.19
N TYR A 325 -18.01 6.17 -11.33
CA TYR A 325 -18.92 6.58 -10.26
C TYR A 325 -19.21 5.49 -9.23
N THR A 326 -19.21 4.23 -9.62
CA THR A 326 -19.65 3.12 -8.76
C THR A 326 -18.52 2.44 -8.00
N HIS A 327 -17.29 2.52 -8.49
CA HIS A 327 -16.15 1.79 -7.95
C HIS A 327 -15.08 2.69 -7.33
N LEU A 328 -15.08 4.00 -7.61
CA LEU A 328 -14.18 4.99 -6.99
C LEU A 328 -14.69 5.51 -5.63
N THR A 329 -15.54 4.79 -4.94
CA THR A 329 -15.99 5.16 -3.59
C THR A 329 -15.09 4.67 -2.48
N LEU A 330 -14.02 3.96 -2.80
CA LEU A 330 -12.92 3.83 -1.84
C LEU A 330 -12.10 5.11 -1.91
N PRO A 331 -11.79 5.72 -0.76
CA PRO A 331 -10.89 6.86 -0.71
C PRO A 331 -9.44 6.40 -0.94
N THR A 332 -9.16 5.91 -2.14
CA THR A 332 -7.80 5.84 -2.67
C THR A 332 -7.32 7.22 -3.09
N ILE A 333 -8.12 8.24 -2.78
CA ILE A 333 -7.74 9.63 -2.90
C ILE A 333 -7.30 10.08 -1.50
N ALA A 334 -6.08 9.80 -1.16
CA ALA A 334 -5.39 10.44 -0.06
C ALA A 334 -4.01 10.84 -0.52
#